data_c3b78d3dc16fed9fa448e53d97e8ccbb
#
_entry.id   c3b78d3dc16fed9fa448e53d97e8ccbb
#
_cell.length_a   1.000
_cell.length_b   1.000
_cell.length_c   1.000
_cell.angle_alpha   90.00
_cell.angle_beta   90.00
_cell.angle_gamma   90.00
#
_symmetry.space_group_name_H-M   'P 1'
#
loop_
_entity.id
_entity.type
_entity.pdbx_description
1 polymer ?
#
loop_
_entity_poly.entity_id
_entity_poly.type
_entity_poly.pdbx_seq_one_letter_code
_entity_poly.pdbx_strand_id
1 'polypeptide(L)'
;MDSERRRYGWPRNRRTLAITGAAVVVVVTLAAIGYLIFEPKISGSSTSRQAASPTTPSPPSQVVVPIDLWNPDGVTVDLADAVYVADSGHKRLLKLPAGSNTPTTLPFTDTIGPGGVAVNSNRDVYVIDEDSHHVLKLAAGIEPPVELPFGSLGDAHGLAVDRSDSVYVVDYDNAKVLKLPPGADTPTELPFVGLDHPYDVAVDGAGTVYVTDSSHNRVVALTAGSATPVHLPFADLSFPAGVTVDRDDSVYVADLNNNRVLKLAAGSNAQSQLPFTGLFSPTDVAVDNDGAVYVIDFYNRMLKLPTA
;
A
#
# COMPACT_ATOMS: atom_id res chain seq x y z
N MET A 1 8.86 7.54 22.05
CA MET A 1 9.70 6.71 21.15
C MET A 1 9.89 5.28 21.62
N ASP A 2 9.91 4.97 22.91
CA ASP A 2 10.11 3.58 23.41
C ASP A 2 8.83 2.76 23.57
N SER A 3 7.67 3.38 23.64
CA SER A 3 6.36 2.70 23.74
C SER A 3 5.85 2.16 22.41
N GLU A 4 6.12 2.85 21.31
CA GLU A 4 5.70 2.45 19.96
C GLU A 4 6.49 1.27 19.41
N ARG A 5 7.75 1.10 19.84
CA ARG A 5 8.59 -0.04 19.44
C ARG A 5 8.13 -1.39 19.98
N ARG A 6 7.25 -1.40 20.97
CA ARG A 6 6.71 -2.64 21.54
C ARG A 6 5.50 -3.17 20.76
N ARG A 7 4.79 -2.32 20.00
CA ARG A 7 3.62 -2.71 19.21
C ARG A 7 3.97 -3.59 18.00
N TYR A 8 5.13 -3.40 17.38
CA TYR A 8 5.45 -4.03 16.10
C TYR A 8 6.52 -5.13 16.16
N GLY A 9 6.80 -5.74 17.29
CA GLY A 9 7.68 -6.92 17.42
C GLY A 9 9.11 -6.75 16.87
N TRP A 10 9.67 -5.57 16.88
CA TRP A 10 10.95 -5.25 16.26
C TRP A 10 12.14 -5.93 16.95
N PRO A 11 13.06 -6.61 16.23
CA PRO A 11 14.23 -7.21 16.83
C PRO A 11 15.16 -6.15 17.41
N ARG A 12 15.54 -6.35 18.68
CA ARG A 12 16.53 -5.55 19.39
C ARG A 12 17.93 -5.81 18.85
N ASN A 13 18.37 -5.14 17.77
CA ASN A 13 19.79 -5.11 17.42
C ASN A 13 20.13 -3.79 16.72
N ARG A 14 20.42 -2.76 17.53
CA ARG A 14 21.22 -1.62 17.07
C ARG A 14 22.66 -1.87 17.45
N ARG A 15 23.51 -2.24 16.48
CA ARG A 15 24.92 -1.90 16.53
C ARG A 15 25.04 -0.50 15.96
N THR A 16 25.37 0.43 16.84
CA THR A 16 25.73 1.81 16.48
C THR A 16 27.04 1.74 15.68
N LEU A 17 26.96 1.87 14.35
CA LEU A 17 28.14 2.15 13.55
C LEU A 17 28.33 3.67 13.56
N ALA A 18 29.37 4.12 14.30
CA ALA A 18 29.90 5.46 14.15
C ALA A 18 30.67 5.52 12.82
N ILE A 19 30.07 6.21 11.83
CA ILE A 19 30.78 6.53 10.59
C ILE A 19 31.55 7.80 10.82
N THR A 20 32.86 7.63 11.08
CA THR A 20 33.85 8.72 10.97
C THR A 20 34.06 8.97 9.47
N GLY A 21 33.77 10.19 9.03
CA GLY A 21 33.95 10.60 7.65
C GLY A 21 35.41 10.57 7.21
N ALA A 22 35.67 9.88 6.12
CA ALA A 22 36.86 10.08 5.30
C ALA A 22 36.40 10.31 3.88
N ALA A 23 36.51 11.55 3.41
CA ALA A 23 36.28 11.92 2.02
C ALA A 23 37.40 11.33 1.16
N VAL A 24 37.01 10.39 0.26
CA VAL A 24 37.95 9.93 -0.79
C VAL A 24 37.62 10.79 -2.04
N VAL A 25 38.57 11.67 -2.34
CA VAL A 25 38.59 12.42 -3.61
C VAL A 25 39.25 11.51 -4.65
N VAL A 26 38.44 11.05 -5.63
CA VAL A 26 38.97 10.35 -6.82
C VAL A 26 39.22 11.39 -7.88
N VAL A 27 40.49 11.70 -8.15
CA VAL A 27 40.93 12.51 -9.29
C VAL A 27 41.05 11.59 -10.50
N VAL A 28 40.18 11.74 -11.48
CA VAL A 28 40.30 11.08 -12.79
C VAL A 28 41.08 11.99 -13.72
N THR A 29 42.35 11.65 -14.00
CA THR A 29 43.15 12.31 -15.03
C THR A 29 42.84 11.66 -16.38
N LEU A 30 42.23 12.44 -17.29
CA LEU A 30 42.06 12.09 -18.70
C LEU A 30 43.35 12.42 -19.44
N ALA A 31 44.07 11.42 -19.90
CA ALA A 31 45.16 11.57 -20.85
C ALA A 31 44.57 11.65 -22.27
N ALA A 32 44.70 12.81 -22.91
CA ALA A 32 44.37 12.99 -24.31
C ALA A 32 45.52 12.47 -25.18
N ILE A 33 45.27 11.42 -25.94
CA ILE A 33 46.18 10.98 -27.03
C ILE A 33 45.53 11.47 -28.33
N GLY A 34 46.19 12.45 -28.96
CA GLY A 34 45.82 12.95 -30.27
C GLY A 34 46.19 11.97 -31.38
N TYR A 35 45.23 11.62 -32.20
CA TYR A 35 45.46 11.00 -33.50
C TYR A 35 44.97 11.97 -34.60
N LEU A 36 45.92 12.48 -35.34
CA LEU A 36 45.69 13.21 -36.60
C LEU A 36 45.29 12.17 -37.68
N ILE A 37 44.06 12.23 -38.13
CA ILE A 37 43.63 11.52 -39.34
C ILE A 37 43.21 12.53 -40.38
N PHE A 38 43.84 12.42 -41.53
CA PHE A 38 43.69 13.18 -42.78
C PHE A 38 42.28 12.98 -43.35
N GLU A 39 41.56 14.08 -43.62
CA GLU A 39 40.27 14.01 -44.30
C GLU A 39 40.42 14.15 -45.82
N PRO A 40 39.79 13.32 -46.62
CA PRO A 40 39.53 13.65 -48.02
C PRO A 40 38.18 14.39 -48.13
N LYS A 41 38.22 15.56 -48.68
CA LYS A 41 37.04 16.34 -49.06
C LYS A 41 36.26 15.59 -50.16
N ILE A 42 35.05 15.14 -49.83
CA ILE A 42 34.06 14.74 -50.83
C ILE A 42 32.87 15.66 -50.65
N SER A 43 32.66 16.56 -51.60
CA SER A 43 31.46 17.40 -51.72
C SER A 43 30.34 16.54 -52.30
N GLY A 44 29.33 16.29 -51.49
CA GLY A 44 28.08 15.64 -51.90
C GLY A 44 26.98 16.05 -50.93
N SER A 45 26.16 17.03 -51.33
CA SER A 45 24.97 17.43 -50.64
C SER A 45 23.91 16.34 -50.73
N SER A 46 23.78 15.55 -49.67
CA SER A 46 22.59 14.74 -49.43
C SER A 46 22.02 15.12 -48.09
N THR A 47 20.91 15.85 -48.11
CA THR A 47 20.05 16.10 -46.91
C THR A 47 19.48 14.79 -46.46
N SER A 48 20.23 14.07 -45.61
CA SER A 48 19.68 12.96 -44.85
C SER A 48 18.78 13.53 -43.75
N ARG A 49 17.48 13.43 -43.98
CA ARG A 49 16.48 13.62 -42.96
C ARG A 49 16.74 12.56 -41.89
N GLN A 50 17.44 12.95 -40.83
CA GLN A 50 17.62 12.10 -39.64
C GLN A 50 16.25 11.82 -39.07
N ALA A 51 15.74 10.63 -39.23
CA ALA A 51 14.52 10.19 -38.58
C ALA A 51 14.77 10.31 -37.08
N ALA A 52 13.99 11.12 -36.40
CA ALA A 52 14.00 11.17 -34.94
C ALA A 52 13.74 9.75 -34.43
N SER A 53 14.67 9.23 -33.67
CA SER A 53 14.44 7.99 -32.94
C SER A 53 13.17 8.15 -32.08
N PRO A 54 12.27 7.16 -32.07
CA PRO A 54 11.11 7.25 -31.21
C PRO A 54 11.62 7.41 -29.76
N THR A 55 11.33 8.55 -29.15
CA THR A 55 11.56 8.75 -27.73
C THR A 55 10.60 7.82 -27.00
N THR A 56 11.11 6.74 -26.45
CA THR A 56 10.36 5.96 -25.45
C THR A 56 9.98 6.93 -24.34
N PRO A 57 8.69 7.03 -23.98
CA PRO A 57 8.29 7.89 -22.87
C PRO A 57 9.06 7.48 -21.62
N SER A 58 9.57 8.45 -20.90
CA SER A 58 10.19 8.17 -19.59
C SER A 58 9.16 7.52 -18.68
N PRO A 59 9.54 6.50 -17.91
CA PRO A 59 8.62 5.91 -16.95
C PRO A 59 8.07 7.01 -16.00
N PRO A 60 6.82 6.89 -15.55
CA PRO A 60 6.22 7.87 -14.67
C PRO A 60 7.07 8.02 -13.40
N SER A 61 7.33 9.26 -13.02
CA SER A 61 8.06 9.53 -11.79
C SER A 61 7.09 9.64 -10.62
N GLN A 62 7.46 9.02 -9.50
CA GLN A 62 6.68 9.15 -8.27
C GLN A 62 6.58 10.62 -7.82
N VAL A 63 5.49 10.94 -7.14
CA VAL A 63 5.22 12.24 -6.53
C VAL A 63 4.96 12.05 -5.05
N VAL A 64 5.54 12.91 -4.19
CA VAL A 64 5.13 13.00 -2.79
C VAL A 64 3.85 13.83 -2.73
N VAL A 65 2.77 13.27 -2.18
CA VAL A 65 1.53 14.01 -1.99
C VAL A 65 1.74 15.00 -0.83
N PRO A 66 1.51 16.31 -1.03
CA PRO A 66 1.89 17.34 -0.05
C PRO A 66 0.85 17.48 1.07
N ILE A 67 0.67 16.43 1.86
CA ILE A 67 -0.19 16.41 3.05
C ILE A 67 0.66 16.14 4.29
N ASP A 68 0.29 16.78 5.40
CA ASP A 68 0.94 16.57 6.69
C ASP A 68 0.37 15.31 7.33
N LEU A 69 1.23 14.31 7.52
CA LEU A 69 0.89 13.02 8.12
C LEU A 69 1.84 12.72 9.29
N TRP A 70 1.32 12.01 10.27
CA TRP A 70 2.12 11.45 11.35
C TRP A 70 1.68 10.02 11.64
N ASN A 71 2.61 9.08 11.45
CA ASN A 71 2.37 7.64 11.61
C ASN A 71 1.10 7.17 10.87
N PRO A 72 1.00 7.40 9.53
CA PRO A 72 -0.15 6.93 8.77
C PRO A 72 -0.14 5.40 8.71
N ASP A 73 -1.29 4.77 8.89
CA ASP A 73 -1.40 3.31 8.97
C ASP A 73 -2.21 2.69 7.84
N GLY A 74 -3.32 3.30 7.42
CA GLY A 74 -4.16 2.79 6.34
C GLY A 74 -4.39 3.80 5.22
N VAL A 75 -4.47 3.33 3.97
CA VAL A 75 -4.83 4.12 2.79
C VAL A 75 -5.79 3.37 1.89
N THR A 76 -6.83 4.04 1.39
CA THR A 76 -7.74 3.47 0.40
C THR A 76 -8.22 4.51 -0.60
N VAL A 77 -8.82 4.08 -1.71
CA VAL A 77 -9.32 4.96 -2.77
C VAL A 77 -10.78 4.59 -3.08
N ASP A 78 -11.67 5.59 -3.19
CA ASP A 78 -13.05 5.36 -3.58
C ASP A 78 -13.24 5.31 -5.13
N LEU A 79 -14.46 4.98 -5.57
CA LEU A 79 -14.80 4.91 -6.99
C LEU A 79 -14.75 6.27 -7.72
N ALA A 80 -14.59 7.36 -6.98
CA ALA A 80 -14.42 8.72 -7.52
C ALA A 80 -12.97 9.20 -7.41
N ASP A 81 -12.02 8.30 -7.16
CA ASP A 81 -10.58 8.55 -7.01
C ASP A 81 -10.24 9.48 -5.84
N ALA A 82 -11.13 9.61 -4.86
CA ALA A 82 -10.78 10.26 -3.62
C ALA A 82 -9.99 9.29 -2.73
N VAL A 83 -8.87 9.78 -2.18
CA VAL A 83 -7.98 9.00 -1.30
C VAL A 83 -8.37 9.24 0.15
N TYR A 84 -8.42 8.19 0.93
CA TYR A 84 -8.67 8.23 2.37
C TYR A 84 -7.43 7.73 3.09
N VAL A 85 -7.02 8.43 4.14
CA VAL A 85 -5.80 8.11 4.89
C VAL A 85 -6.09 8.12 6.38
N ALA A 86 -5.78 7.01 7.03
CA ALA A 86 -5.76 6.93 8.49
C ALA A 86 -4.45 7.56 9.00
N ASP A 87 -4.54 8.78 9.51
CA ASP A 87 -3.44 9.57 10.06
C ASP A 87 -3.39 9.35 11.58
N SER A 88 -2.93 8.15 11.98
CA SER A 88 -3.05 7.61 13.35
C SER A 88 -2.37 8.48 14.38
N GLY A 89 -1.18 8.98 14.07
CA GLY A 89 -0.43 9.85 14.99
C GLY A 89 -1.13 11.19 15.26
N HIS A 90 -1.88 11.73 14.29
CA HIS A 90 -2.71 12.92 14.50
C HIS A 90 -4.15 12.57 14.91
N LYS A 91 -4.48 11.30 15.08
CA LYS A 91 -5.79 10.81 15.54
C LYS A 91 -6.94 11.31 14.65
N ARG A 92 -6.77 11.21 13.34
CA ARG A 92 -7.73 11.70 12.36
C ARG A 92 -7.79 10.84 11.12
N LEU A 93 -8.96 10.78 10.50
CA LEU A 93 -9.15 10.20 9.19
C LEU A 93 -9.29 11.33 8.16
N LEU A 94 -8.44 11.31 7.14
CA LEU A 94 -8.41 12.32 6.08
C LEU A 94 -9.07 11.79 4.81
N LYS A 95 -9.80 12.68 4.11
CA LYS A 95 -10.24 12.47 2.74
C LYS A 95 -9.61 13.52 1.83
N LEU A 96 -8.92 13.07 0.81
CA LEU A 96 -8.33 13.89 -0.25
C LEU A 96 -9.13 13.70 -1.54
N PRO A 97 -9.92 14.68 -1.98
CA PRO A 97 -10.66 14.57 -3.25
C PRO A 97 -9.73 14.34 -4.44
N ALA A 98 -10.20 13.66 -5.47
CA ALA A 98 -9.43 13.42 -6.69
C ALA A 98 -8.83 14.70 -7.27
N GLY A 99 -7.52 14.66 -7.56
CA GLY A 99 -6.78 15.81 -8.09
C GLY A 99 -6.58 16.99 -7.12
N SER A 100 -7.01 16.88 -5.87
CA SER A 100 -6.83 17.89 -4.83
C SER A 100 -5.57 17.62 -4.01
N ASN A 101 -4.95 18.69 -3.51
CA ASN A 101 -3.89 18.63 -2.50
C ASN A 101 -4.38 19.15 -1.12
N THR A 102 -5.70 19.36 -0.98
CA THR A 102 -6.28 19.87 0.27
C THR A 102 -7.18 18.81 0.87
N PRO A 103 -6.74 18.10 1.92
CA PRO A 103 -7.54 17.09 2.59
C PRO A 103 -8.63 17.73 3.47
N THR A 104 -9.68 16.98 3.72
CA THR A 104 -10.70 17.27 4.73
C THR A 104 -10.65 16.19 5.80
N THR A 105 -10.84 16.58 7.08
CA THR A 105 -10.96 15.61 8.17
C THR A 105 -12.39 15.09 8.23
N LEU A 106 -12.54 13.77 8.30
CA LEU A 106 -13.84 13.14 8.49
C LEU A 106 -14.24 13.11 9.96
N PRO A 107 -15.56 13.12 10.28
CA PRO A 107 -16.06 13.30 11.64
C PRO A 107 -16.03 12.01 12.48
N PHE A 108 -14.86 11.42 12.65
CA PHE A 108 -14.60 10.35 13.59
C PHE A 108 -14.04 10.96 14.88
N THR A 109 -14.89 11.72 15.60
CA THR A 109 -14.46 12.57 16.72
C THR A 109 -13.99 11.82 17.96
N ASP A 110 -14.43 10.57 18.10
CA ASP A 110 -14.09 9.72 19.24
C ASP A 110 -13.05 8.64 18.89
N THR A 111 -12.53 8.68 17.67
CA THR A 111 -11.50 7.75 17.20
C THR A 111 -10.16 8.13 17.81
N ILE A 112 -9.53 7.20 18.49
CA ILE A 112 -8.29 7.46 19.25
C ILE A 112 -7.06 7.04 18.45
N GLY A 113 -7.18 6.08 17.54
CA GLY A 113 -6.10 5.62 16.67
C GLY A 113 -6.66 4.97 15.40
N PRO A 114 -6.96 5.76 14.33
CA PRO A 114 -7.45 5.15 13.09
C PRO A 114 -6.35 4.29 12.45
N GLY A 115 -6.65 3.02 12.24
CA GLY A 115 -5.82 2.04 11.55
C GLY A 115 -6.32 1.76 10.14
N GLY A 116 -6.63 0.49 9.83
CA GLY A 116 -7.18 0.11 8.54
C GLY A 116 -8.41 0.90 8.15
N VAL A 117 -8.50 1.29 6.87
CA VAL A 117 -9.61 2.08 6.33
C VAL A 117 -10.12 1.47 5.01
N ALA A 118 -11.45 1.39 4.86
CA ALA A 118 -12.09 0.97 3.62
C ALA A 118 -13.29 1.86 3.29
N VAL A 119 -13.66 1.87 2.00
CA VAL A 119 -14.76 2.68 1.50
C VAL A 119 -15.59 1.83 0.52
N ASN A 120 -16.93 1.81 0.69
CA ASN A 120 -17.80 1.11 -0.24
C ASN A 120 -18.26 1.99 -1.43
N SER A 121 -19.03 1.41 -2.34
CA SER A 121 -19.58 2.10 -3.51
C SER A 121 -20.54 3.25 -3.16
N ASN A 122 -21.15 3.22 -1.99
CA ASN A 122 -22.03 4.26 -1.47
C ASN A 122 -21.27 5.40 -0.77
N ARG A 123 -19.95 5.29 -0.68
CA ARG A 123 -19.06 6.18 0.09
C ARG A 123 -19.25 6.13 1.60
N ASP A 124 -19.79 5.01 2.09
CA ASP A 124 -19.69 4.72 3.51
C ASP A 124 -18.23 4.41 3.85
N VAL A 125 -17.71 5.01 4.89
CA VAL A 125 -16.32 4.86 5.32
C VAL A 125 -16.28 3.97 6.55
N TYR A 126 -15.41 2.99 6.49
CA TYR A 126 -15.15 2.04 7.57
C TYR A 126 -13.73 2.25 8.08
N VAL A 127 -13.55 2.20 9.38
CA VAL A 127 -12.23 2.38 10.01
C VAL A 127 -12.10 1.47 11.23
N ILE A 128 -10.92 0.93 11.42
CA ILE A 128 -10.54 0.28 12.68
C ILE A 128 -10.04 1.37 13.62
N ASP A 129 -10.59 1.41 14.82
CA ASP A 129 -10.03 2.18 15.94
C ASP A 129 -9.12 1.23 16.73
N GLU A 130 -7.81 1.36 16.56
CA GLU A 130 -6.82 0.47 17.18
C GLU A 130 -6.77 0.60 18.71
N ASP A 131 -7.13 1.75 19.27
CA ASP A 131 -7.09 1.93 20.72
C ASP A 131 -8.28 1.25 21.42
N SER A 132 -9.44 1.19 20.78
CA SER A 132 -10.63 0.50 21.29
C SER A 132 -10.81 -0.91 20.74
N HIS A 133 -10.09 -1.28 19.67
CA HIS A 133 -10.25 -2.51 18.90
C HIS A 133 -11.65 -2.69 18.30
N HIS A 134 -12.29 -1.57 17.94
CA HIS A 134 -13.62 -1.55 17.34
C HIS A 134 -13.55 -1.18 15.85
N VAL A 135 -14.54 -1.65 15.10
CA VAL A 135 -14.75 -1.24 13.72
C VAL A 135 -15.89 -0.25 13.68
N LEU A 136 -15.62 0.94 13.17
CA LEU A 136 -16.59 2.02 13.05
C LEU A 136 -17.00 2.22 11.60
N LYS A 137 -18.28 2.53 11.37
CA LYS A 137 -18.84 2.88 10.07
C LYS A 137 -19.40 4.28 10.11
N LEU A 138 -18.95 5.15 9.21
CA LEU A 138 -19.59 6.44 8.90
C LEU A 138 -20.34 6.30 7.59
N ALA A 139 -21.67 6.23 7.65
CA ALA A 139 -22.48 6.22 6.45
C ALA A 139 -22.43 7.60 5.75
N ALA A 140 -22.43 7.61 4.41
CA ALA A 140 -22.29 8.84 3.64
C ALA A 140 -23.32 9.90 4.01
N GLY A 141 -22.86 11.02 4.57
CA GLY A 141 -23.71 12.15 5.00
C GLY A 141 -24.50 11.92 6.28
N ILE A 142 -24.21 10.89 7.07
CA ILE A 142 -24.90 10.55 8.32
C ILE A 142 -23.90 10.53 9.48
N GLU A 143 -24.07 11.38 10.46
CA GLU A 143 -23.29 11.43 11.69
C GLU A 143 -24.18 11.09 12.91
N PRO A 144 -23.64 10.51 13.97
CA PRO A 144 -22.26 10.07 14.19
C PRO A 144 -21.93 8.71 13.53
N PRO A 145 -20.65 8.30 13.52
CA PRO A 145 -20.27 6.93 13.16
C PRO A 145 -20.95 5.92 14.08
N VAL A 146 -21.18 4.71 13.56
CA VAL A 146 -21.75 3.59 14.33
C VAL A 146 -20.73 2.46 14.43
N GLU A 147 -20.70 1.79 15.57
CA GLU A 147 -19.90 0.60 15.79
C GLU A 147 -20.53 -0.61 15.08
N LEU A 148 -19.68 -1.42 14.41
CA LEU A 148 -20.10 -2.67 13.81
C LEU A 148 -19.90 -3.85 14.78
N PRO A 149 -20.79 -4.86 14.75
CA PRO A 149 -20.85 -5.92 15.75
C PRO A 149 -19.78 -7.01 15.50
N PHE A 150 -18.50 -6.63 15.44
CA PHE A 150 -17.40 -7.60 15.35
C PHE A 150 -17.10 -8.28 16.70
N GLY A 151 -17.56 -7.70 17.81
CA GLY A 151 -17.23 -8.18 19.12
C GLY A 151 -15.82 -7.78 19.55
N SER A 152 -15.21 -8.58 20.42
CA SER A 152 -13.87 -8.33 20.94
C SER A 152 -12.83 -8.81 19.91
N LEU A 153 -12.18 -7.88 19.22
CA LEU A 153 -11.04 -8.14 18.37
C LEU A 153 -9.75 -8.12 19.22
N GLY A 154 -8.72 -8.86 18.77
CA GLY A 154 -7.35 -8.62 19.21
C GLY A 154 -6.79 -7.32 18.61
N ASP A 155 -5.49 -7.26 18.36
CA ASP A 155 -4.91 -6.17 17.58
C ASP A 155 -5.39 -6.33 16.13
N ALA A 156 -6.28 -5.45 15.66
CA ALA A 156 -6.86 -5.53 14.32
C ALA A 156 -6.22 -4.45 13.44
N HIS A 157 -5.81 -4.84 12.22
CA HIS A 157 -5.12 -3.94 11.30
C HIS A 157 -5.86 -3.77 9.98
N GLY A 158 -5.97 -4.82 9.19
CA GLY A 158 -6.52 -4.77 7.84
C GLY A 158 -8.04 -4.75 7.78
N LEU A 159 -8.58 -3.95 6.88
CA LEU A 159 -10.01 -3.77 6.68
C LEU A 159 -10.35 -3.68 5.19
N ALA A 160 -11.32 -4.46 4.73
CA ALA A 160 -11.85 -4.37 3.37
C ALA A 160 -13.38 -4.39 3.35
N VAL A 161 -13.98 -3.93 2.26
CA VAL A 161 -15.42 -4.03 2.00
C VAL A 161 -15.66 -4.52 0.58
N ASP A 162 -16.53 -5.54 0.42
CA ASP A 162 -16.88 -6.07 -0.89
C ASP A 162 -18.04 -5.28 -1.57
N ARG A 163 -18.31 -5.62 -2.82
CA ARG A 163 -19.41 -4.99 -3.59
C ARG A 163 -20.82 -5.25 -3.04
N SER A 164 -20.92 -6.20 -2.11
CA SER A 164 -22.17 -6.54 -1.41
C SER A 164 -22.27 -5.89 -0.04
N ASP A 165 -21.35 -4.96 0.27
CA ASP A 165 -21.21 -4.27 1.56
C ASP A 165 -20.88 -5.20 2.74
N SER A 166 -20.32 -6.40 2.48
CA SER A 166 -19.75 -7.22 3.54
C SER A 166 -18.41 -6.64 3.95
N VAL A 167 -18.17 -6.54 5.25
CA VAL A 167 -16.93 -6.01 5.84
C VAL A 167 -16.03 -7.16 6.26
N TYR A 168 -14.76 -7.07 5.91
CA TYR A 168 -13.73 -8.05 6.25
C TYR A 168 -12.71 -7.39 7.16
N VAL A 169 -12.30 -8.08 8.22
CA VAL A 169 -11.34 -7.59 9.21
C VAL A 169 -10.30 -8.65 9.49
N VAL A 170 -9.05 -8.23 9.54
CA VAL A 170 -7.95 -9.06 10.03
C VAL A 170 -7.78 -8.84 11.52
N ASP A 171 -7.93 -9.91 12.28
CA ASP A 171 -7.66 -9.98 13.70
C ASP A 171 -6.24 -10.57 13.88
N TYR A 172 -5.27 -9.68 13.99
CA TYR A 172 -3.84 -9.98 13.97
C TYR A 172 -3.41 -10.92 15.09
N ASP A 173 -3.78 -10.59 16.33
CA ASP A 173 -3.40 -11.38 17.51
C ASP A 173 -4.05 -12.77 17.55
N ASN A 174 -5.30 -12.88 17.05
CA ASN A 174 -6.02 -14.14 17.02
C ASN A 174 -5.79 -14.95 15.73
N ALA A 175 -4.97 -14.41 14.80
CA ALA A 175 -4.61 -15.02 13.50
C ALA A 175 -5.85 -15.43 12.67
N LYS A 176 -6.84 -14.52 12.57
CA LYS A 176 -8.14 -14.76 11.92
C LYS A 176 -8.48 -13.71 10.90
N VAL A 177 -9.34 -14.08 9.98
CA VAL A 177 -10.05 -13.16 9.10
C VAL A 177 -11.54 -13.32 9.32
N LEU A 178 -12.19 -12.24 9.68
CA LEU A 178 -13.62 -12.19 9.98
C LEU A 178 -14.37 -11.49 8.84
N LYS A 179 -15.55 -12.01 8.50
CA LYS A 179 -16.48 -11.41 7.54
C LYS A 179 -17.80 -11.10 8.24
N LEU A 180 -18.26 -9.86 8.13
CA LEU A 180 -19.57 -9.40 8.57
C LEU A 180 -20.41 -9.03 7.35
N PRO A 181 -21.42 -9.84 6.97
CA PRO A 181 -22.40 -9.47 5.95
C PRO A 181 -23.24 -8.27 6.38
N PRO A 182 -23.79 -7.47 5.43
CA PRO A 182 -24.64 -6.33 5.77
C PRO A 182 -25.88 -6.78 6.56
N GLY A 183 -26.12 -6.10 7.69
CA GLY A 183 -27.25 -6.39 8.58
C GLY A 183 -27.11 -7.65 9.44
N ALA A 184 -25.97 -8.31 9.42
CA ALA A 184 -25.68 -9.40 10.35
C ALA A 184 -25.32 -8.86 11.74
N ASP A 185 -25.72 -9.57 12.78
CA ASP A 185 -25.44 -9.23 14.18
C ASP A 185 -24.10 -9.81 14.67
N THR A 186 -23.49 -10.72 13.92
CA THR A 186 -22.23 -11.37 14.26
C THR A 186 -21.41 -11.69 13.02
N PRO A 187 -20.07 -11.55 13.08
CA PRO A 187 -19.20 -11.96 11.99
C PRO A 187 -19.05 -13.48 11.92
N THR A 188 -18.59 -13.95 10.76
CA THR A 188 -18.17 -15.33 10.53
C THR A 188 -16.67 -15.38 10.28
N GLU A 189 -15.99 -16.36 10.85
CA GLU A 189 -14.58 -16.61 10.57
C GLU A 189 -14.42 -17.27 9.19
N LEU A 190 -13.52 -16.73 8.36
CA LEU A 190 -13.19 -17.34 7.07
C LEU A 190 -12.21 -18.50 7.26
N PRO A 191 -12.27 -19.55 6.40
CA PRO A 191 -11.51 -20.77 6.55
C PRO A 191 -10.02 -20.62 6.15
N PHE A 192 -9.36 -19.57 6.59
CA PHE A 192 -7.92 -19.47 6.52
C PHE A 192 -7.28 -20.33 7.61
N VAL A 193 -6.39 -21.25 7.22
CA VAL A 193 -5.74 -22.16 8.16
C VAL A 193 -4.25 -21.83 8.25
N GLY A 194 -3.74 -21.73 9.48
CA GLY A 194 -2.32 -21.55 9.73
C GLY A 194 -1.80 -20.18 9.30
N LEU A 195 -2.57 -19.12 9.51
CA LEU A 195 -2.09 -17.74 9.50
C LEU A 195 -1.21 -17.51 10.75
N ASP A 196 -0.26 -16.60 10.61
CA ASP A 196 0.57 -16.12 11.71
C ASP A 196 0.76 -14.61 11.60
N HIS A 197 0.11 -13.87 12.48
CA HIS A 197 0.07 -12.41 12.46
C HIS A 197 -0.30 -11.86 11.07
N PRO A 198 -1.49 -12.24 10.53
CA PRO A 198 -1.98 -11.65 9.30
C PRO A 198 -2.16 -10.15 9.49
N TYR A 199 -1.77 -9.34 8.50
CA TYR A 199 -1.74 -7.89 8.68
C TYR A 199 -2.88 -7.18 7.95
N ASP A 200 -3.09 -7.50 6.68
CA ASP A 200 -4.07 -6.78 5.87
C ASP A 200 -4.90 -7.72 4.98
N VAL A 201 -6.04 -7.20 4.53
CA VAL A 201 -7.01 -7.92 3.70
C VAL A 201 -7.50 -7.07 2.54
N ALA A 202 -7.59 -7.66 1.35
CA ALA A 202 -8.27 -7.09 0.21
C ALA A 202 -9.30 -8.06 -0.35
N VAL A 203 -10.29 -7.55 -1.08
CA VAL A 203 -11.30 -8.38 -1.74
C VAL A 203 -11.53 -7.90 -3.17
N ASP A 204 -11.47 -8.83 -4.14
CA ASP A 204 -11.71 -8.52 -5.55
C ASP A 204 -13.20 -8.48 -5.91
N GLY A 205 -13.46 -8.13 -7.17
CA GLY A 205 -14.82 -8.06 -7.68
C GLY A 205 -15.57 -9.39 -7.76
N ALA A 206 -14.85 -10.52 -7.72
CA ALA A 206 -15.40 -11.88 -7.71
C ALA A 206 -15.60 -12.41 -6.28
N GLY A 207 -15.16 -11.67 -5.27
CA GLY A 207 -15.24 -12.06 -3.86
C GLY A 207 -14.08 -12.95 -3.41
N THR A 208 -12.97 -13.00 -4.13
CA THR A 208 -11.73 -13.61 -3.64
C THR A 208 -11.13 -12.71 -2.57
N VAL A 209 -10.78 -13.28 -1.44
CA VAL A 209 -10.18 -12.58 -0.29
C VAL A 209 -8.68 -12.85 -0.29
N TYR A 210 -7.90 -11.77 -0.29
CA TYR A 210 -6.44 -11.78 -0.25
C TYR A 210 -5.97 -11.32 1.13
N VAL A 211 -4.99 -12.01 1.71
CA VAL A 211 -4.49 -11.71 3.07
C VAL A 211 -2.96 -11.75 3.06
N THR A 212 -2.34 -10.74 3.63
CA THR A 212 -0.92 -10.78 3.96
C THR A 212 -0.71 -11.56 5.26
N ASP A 213 -0.04 -12.69 5.17
CA ASP A 213 0.36 -13.54 6.30
C ASP A 213 1.81 -13.19 6.67
N SER A 214 1.94 -12.10 7.46
CA SER A 214 3.18 -11.32 7.55
C SER A 214 4.31 -12.07 8.21
N SER A 215 4.07 -12.82 9.29
CA SER A 215 5.11 -13.62 9.94
C SER A 215 5.57 -14.80 9.10
N HIS A 216 4.72 -15.32 8.21
CA HIS A 216 5.10 -16.34 7.24
C HIS A 216 5.66 -15.79 5.93
N ASN A 217 5.76 -14.45 5.78
CA ASN A 217 6.30 -13.80 4.58
C ASN A 217 5.60 -14.25 3.28
N ARG A 218 4.26 -14.32 3.29
CA ARG A 218 3.46 -14.77 2.14
C ARG A 218 2.16 -14.00 2.01
N VAL A 219 1.55 -14.11 0.84
CA VAL A 219 0.16 -13.70 0.59
C VAL A 219 -0.66 -14.93 0.27
N VAL A 220 -1.82 -15.04 0.89
CA VAL A 220 -2.77 -16.14 0.69
C VAL A 220 -4.08 -15.60 0.12
N ALA A 221 -4.70 -16.36 -0.76
CA ALA A 221 -5.97 -16.02 -1.39
C ALA A 221 -7.01 -17.11 -1.13
N LEU A 222 -8.23 -16.70 -0.82
CA LEU A 222 -9.39 -17.58 -0.66
C LEU A 222 -10.45 -17.19 -1.67
N THR A 223 -10.63 -18.00 -2.70
CA THR A 223 -11.68 -17.82 -3.70
C THR A 223 -13.06 -17.94 -3.06
N ALA A 224 -14.00 -17.12 -3.50
CA ALA A 224 -15.38 -17.15 -3.01
C ALA A 224 -15.98 -18.56 -3.04
N GLY A 225 -16.54 -19.01 -1.91
CA GLY A 225 -17.11 -20.34 -1.75
C GLY A 225 -16.10 -21.48 -1.59
N SER A 226 -14.80 -21.22 -1.66
CA SER A 226 -13.76 -22.21 -1.35
C SER A 226 -13.58 -22.36 0.17
N ALA A 227 -13.19 -23.55 0.60
CA ALA A 227 -12.73 -23.81 1.97
C ALA A 227 -11.21 -23.96 2.07
N THR A 228 -10.50 -23.78 0.94
CA THR A 228 -9.06 -24.02 0.89
C THR A 228 -8.37 -22.78 0.32
N PRO A 229 -7.58 -22.05 1.13
CA PRO A 229 -6.77 -20.94 0.66
C PRO A 229 -5.59 -21.44 -0.19
N VAL A 230 -5.12 -20.60 -1.11
CA VAL A 230 -3.95 -20.84 -1.96
C VAL A 230 -2.90 -19.78 -1.73
N HIS A 231 -1.63 -20.16 -1.84
CA HIS A 231 -0.53 -19.20 -1.75
C HIS A 231 -0.35 -18.51 -3.11
N LEU A 232 -0.23 -17.20 -3.11
CA LEU A 232 0.12 -16.46 -4.31
C LEU A 232 1.63 -16.56 -4.58
N PRO A 233 2.05 -16.55 -5.86
CA PRO A 233 3.45 -16.77 -6.25
C PRO A 233 4.32 -15.52 -6.09
N PHE A 234 4.19 -14.83 -4.95
CA PHE A 234 5.15 -13.82 -4.53
C PHE A 234 6.41 -14.49 -4.00
N ALA A 235 7.58 -13.94 -4.31
CA ALA A 235 8.87 -14.42 -3.86
C ALA A 235 9.61 -13.36 -3.04
N ASP A 236 10.43 -13.83 -2.10
CA ASP A 236 11.33 -13.00 -1.30
C ASP A 236 10.62 -11.87 -0.54
N LEU A 237 9.39 -12.10 -0.10
CA LEU A 237 8.69 -11.19 0.80
C LEU A 237 9.37 -11.17 2.18
N SER A 238 9.32 -10.02 2.83
CA SER A 238 9.75 -9.87 4.22
C SER A 238 8.80 -8.95 4.97
N PHE A 239 7.97 -9.55 5.80
CA PHE A 239 6.88 -8.89 6.51
C PHE A 239 6.01 -8.08 5.54
N PRO A 240 5.29 -8.73 4.60
CA PRO A 240 4.32 -8.04 3.75
C PRO A 240 3.22 -7.44 4.65
N ALA A 241 3.01 -6.13 4.53
CA ALA A 241 2.03 -5.38 5.31
C ALA A 241 0.74 -5.19 4.48
N GLY A 242 0.55 -4.03 3.89
CA GLY A 242 -0.65 -3.74 3.10
C GLY A 242 -0.80 -4.58 1.84
N VAL A 243 -2.04 -4.90 1.48
CA VAL A 243 -2.42 -5.57 0.23
C VAL A 243 -3.63 -4.90 -0.39
N THR A 244 -3.60 -4.72 -1.71
CA THR A 244 -4.77 -4.24 -2.46
C THR A 244 -4.90 -4.98 -3.78
N VAL A 245 -6.07 -4.89 -4.42
CA VAL A 245 -6.36 -5.47 -5.72
C VAL A 245 -6.99 -4.42 -6.62
N ASP A 246 -6.47 -4.31 -7.86
CA ASP A 246 -7.02 -3.39 -8.85
C ASP A 246 -8.24 -3.98 -9.58
N ARG A 247 -8.83 -3.19 -10.49
CA ARG A 247 -10.00 -3.62 -11.27
C ARG A 247 -9.74 -4.75 -12.27
N ASP A 248 -8.46 -4.95 -12.61
CA ASP A 248 -7.98 -6.01 -13.50
C ASP A 248 -7.52 -7.24 -12.71
N ASP A 249 -7.89 -7.33 -11.43
CA ASP A 249 -7.57 -8.39 -10.48
C ASP A 249 -6.04 -8.57 -10.27
N SER A 250 -5.23 -7.53 -10.52
CA SER A 250 -3.81 -7.54 -10.15
C SER A 250 -3.67 -7.23 -8.65
N VAL A 251 -2.82 -7.98 -7.97
CA VAL A 251 -2.57 -7.85 -6.53
C VAL A 251 -1.30 -7.04 -6.29
N TYR A 252 -1.39 -6.06 -5.39
CA TYR A 252 -0.28 -5.20 -4.97
C TYR A 252 0.02 -5.43 -3.51
N VAL A 253 1.29 -5.44 -3.16
CA VAL A 253 1.76 -5.73 -1.78
C VAL A 253 2.81 -4.73 -1.36
N ALA A 254 2.62 -4.13 -0.21
CA ALA A 254 3.64 -3.35 0.49
C ALA A 254 4.57 -4.34 1.24
N ASP A 255 5.77 -4.55 0.69
CA ASP A 255 6.79 -5.46 1.23
C ASP A 255 7.68 -4.69 2.22
N LEU A 256 7.18 -4.54 3.45
CA LEU A 256 7.59 -3.56 4.45
C LEU A 256 9.10 -3.58 4.73
N ASN A 257 9.67 -4.74 5.11
CA ASN A 257 11.08 -4.83 5.46
C ASN A 257 12.02 -4.76 4.25
N ASN A 258 11.50 -4.99 3.04
CA ASN A 258 12.26 -4.86 1.80
C ASN A 258 12.16 -3.46 1.17
N ASN A 259 11.38 -2.54 1.77
CA ASN A 259 11.21 -1.16 1.32
C ASN A 259 10.76 -1.07 -0.16
N ARG A 260 9.83 -1.92 -0.57
CA ARG A 260 9.35 -1.99 -1.96
C ARG A 260 7.86 -2.27 -2.03
N VAL A 261 7.26 -2.00 -3.19
CA VAL A 261 5.91 -2.44 -3.53
C VAL A 261 6.01 -3.40 -4.71
N LEU A 262 5.34 -4.53 -4.60
CA LEU A 262 5.27 -5.56 -5.63
C LEU A 262 3.88 -5.59 -6.25
N LYS A 263 3.82 -5.91 -7.54
CA LYS A 263 2.60 -6.21 -8.30
C LYS A 263 2.66 -7.61 -8.86
N LEU A 264 1.59 -8.37 -8.71
CA LEU A 264 1.33 -9.62 -9.39
C LEU A 264 0.11 -9.43 -10.28
N ALA A 265 0.32 -9.41 -11.60
CA ALA A 265 -0.78 -9.29 -12.55
C ALA A 265 -1.69 -10.54 -12.49
N ALA A 266 -2.98 -10.35 -12.75
CA ALA A 266 -3.97 -11.43 -12.74
C ALA A 266 -3.53 -12.62 -13.62
N GLY A 267 -3.59 -13.82 -13.06
CA GLY A 267 -3.18 -15.05 -13.75
C GLY A 267 -1.67 -15.18 -14.02
N SER A 268 -0.84 -14.23 -13.55
CA SER A 268 0.62 -14.31 -13.69
C SER A 268 1.23 -15.13 -12.56
N ASN A 269 2.36 -15.79 -12.86
CA ASN A 269 3.24 -16.41 -11.86
C ASN A 269 4.52 -15.59 -11.64
N ALA A 270 4.62 -14.41 -12.24
CA ALA A 270 5.80 -13.55 -12.12
C ALA A 270 5.38 -12.18 -11.55
N GLN A 271 5.93 -11.87 -10.38
CA GLN A 271 5.79 -10.55 -9.77
C GLN A 271 6.67 -9.52 -10.48
N SER A 272 6.28 -8.25 -10.38
CA SER A 272 7.09 -7.10 -10.79
C SER A 272 7.22 -6.14 -9.61
N GLN A 273 8.38 -5.48 -9.51
CA GLN A 273 8.56 -4.41 -8.53
C GLN A 273 8.17 -3.07 -9.16
N LEU A 274 7.36 -2.29 -8.46
CA LEU A 274 7.00 -0.94 -8.89
C LEU A 274 8.18 0.04 -8.70
N PRO A 275 8.36 1.03 -9.59
CA PRO A 275 9.52 1.90 -9.61
C PRO A 275 9.48 3.01 -8.55
N PHE A 276 8.99 2.72 -7.37
CA PHE A 276 9.12 3.61 -6.22
C PHE A 276 10.57 3.72 -5.79
N THR A 277 11.00 4.89 -5.36
CA THR A 277 12.35 5.14 -4.86
C THR A 277 12.31 5.76 -3.46
N GLY A 278 13.23 5.34 -2.60
CA GLY A 278 13.37 5.90 -1.25
C GLY A 278 12.20 5.59 -0.31
N LEU A 279 11.45 4.52 -0.56
CA LEU A 279 10.49 4.00 0.40
C LEU A 279 11.23 3.56 1.69
N PHE A 280 10.55 3.75 2.82
CA PHE A 280 11.04 3.27 4.11
C PHE A 280 9.90 2.61 4.88
N SER A 281 9.96 1.30 4.96
CA SER A 281 8.94 0.46 5.61
C SER A 281 7.52 0.87 5.17
N PRO A 282 7.15 0.64 3.88
CA PRO A 282 5.80 0.93 3.42
C PRO A 282 4.79 0.08 4.19
N THR A 283 3.78 0.74 4.78
CA THR A 283 2.76 0.09 5.61
C THR A 283 1.57 -0.34 4.80
N ASP A 284 1.11 0.51 3.88
CA ASP A 284 -0.09 0.21 3.10
C ASP A 284 -0.01 0.74 1.68
N VAL A 285 -0.85 0.18 0.80
CA VAL A 285 -0.90 0.47 -0.64
C VAL A 285 -2.34 0.50 -1.15
N ALA A 286 -2.65 1.49 -1.97
CA ALA A 286 -3.94 1.59 -2.66
C ALA A 286 -3.75 1.89 -4.14
N VAL A 287 -4.75 1.54 -4.96
CA VAL A 287 -4.74 1.79 -6.41
C VAL A 287 -6.02 2.51 -6.81
N ASP A 288 -5.90 3.62 -7.55
CA ASP A 288 -7.05 4.33 -8.08
C ASP A 288 -7.60 3.68 -9.36
N ASN A 289 -8.72 4.22 -9.84
CA ASN A 289 -9.41 3.64 -11.00
C ASN A 289 -8.64 3.81 -12.32
N ASP A 290 -7.70 4.74 -12.35
CA ASP A 290 -6.80 4.99 -13.48
C ASP A 290 -5.52 4.13 -13.38
N GLY A 291 -5.34 3.39 -12.28
CA GLY A 291 -4.20 2.52 -12.02
C GLY A 291 -3.00 3.24 -11.40
N ALA A 292 -3.16 4.48 -10.93
CA ALA A 292 -2.10 5.10 -10.14
C ALA A 292 -2.04 4.48 -8.74
N VAL A 293 -0.84 4.27 -8.25
CA VAL A 293 -0.58 3.56 -6.98
C VAL A 293 -0.18 4.56 -5.90
N TYR A 294 -0.85 4.50 -4.77
CA TYR A 294 -0.57 5.27 -3.57
C TYR A 294 0.05 4.38 -2.51
N VAL A 295 1.09 4.87 -1.84
CA VAL A 295 1.81 4.15 -0.78
C VAL A 295 2.03 5.10 0.38
N ILE A 296 1.74 4.65 1.59
CA ILE A 296 2.14 5.33 2.82
C ILE A 296 3.35 4.62 3.43
N ASP A 297 4.25 5.38 4.05
CA ASP A 297 5.47 4.85 4.62
C ASP A 297 5.83 5.47 5.99
N PHE A 298 6.74 4.84 6.73
CA PHE A 298 7.19 5.30 8.05
C PHE A 298 7.94 6.64 8.05
N TYR A 299 8.20 7.23 6.88
CA TYR A 299 8.66 8.63 6.82
C TYR A 299 7.52 9.64 6.91
N ASN A 300 6.33 9.19 7.32
CA ASN A 300 5.13 10.02 7.42
C ASN A 300 4.73 10.64 6.08
N ARG A 301 4.84 9.87 5.01
CA ARG A 301 4.56 10.33 3.65
C ARG A 301 3.51 9.47 2.98
N MET A 302 2.80 10.09 2.06
CA MET A 302 2.10 9.40 1.01
C MET A 302 2.78 9.68 -0.33
N LEU A 303 3.16 8.63 -1.05
CA LEU A 303 3.72 8.72 -2.39
C LEU A 303 2.68 8.24 -3.40
N LYS A 304 2.63 8.92 -4.54
CA LYS A 304 1.81 8.51 -5.69
C LYS A 304 2.72 8.15 -6.86
N LEU A 305 2.52 6.99 -7.47
CA LEU A 305 3.08 6.61 -8.75
C LEU A 305 1.96 6.72 -9.80
N PRO A 306 1.97 7.75 -10.67
CA PRO A 306 0.98 7.88 -11.73
C PRO A 306 1.06 6.72 -12.73
N THR A 307 -0.01 6.47 -13.47
CA THR A 307 -0.01 5.61 -14.66
C THR A 307 0.87 6.18 -15.77
N ALA A 308 1.45 5.30 -16.59
CA ALA A 308 2.31 5.66 -17.72
C ALA A 308 1.51 6.25 -18.91
#